data_bab1e96b565be222bc1c64f02569e07a
#
_entry.id   bab1e96b565be222bc1c64f02569e07a
#
_cell.length_a   1.000
_cell.length_b   1.000
_cell.length_c   1.000
_cell.angle_alpha   90.00
_cell.angle_beta   90.00
_cell.angle_gamma   90.00
#
_symmetry.space_group_name_H-M   'P 1'
#
loop_
_entity.id
_entity.type
_entity.pdbx_description
1 polymer ?
#
loop_
_entity_poly.entity_id
_entity_poly.type
_entity_poly.pdbx_seq_one_letter_code
_entity_poly.pdbx_strand_id
1 'polypeptide(L)'
;MVIQKPAVAGTVESSDALVSVEPGDGKIELTLTSSVMNQYGRQIRETVLETLERLDVKSVKINVVDKGALDCTLKARVECAVFRSSDASEKNIP
;
A
#
# COMPACT_ATOMS: atom_id res chain seq x y z
N MET A 1 5.92 5.58 10.15
CA MET A 1 6.27 4.16 10.44
C MET A 1 7.44 3.74 9.56
N VAL A 2 8.26 2.86 10.07
CA VAL A 2 9.43 2.37 9.33
C VAL A 2 9.12 1.01 8.75
N ILE A 3 9.39 0.83 7.46
CA ILE A 3 9.22 -0.45 6.78
C ILE A 3 10.46 -1.28 7.05
N GLN A 4 10.32 -2.35 7.83
CA GLN A 4 11.46 -3.16 8.27
C GLN A 4 11.63 -4.45 7.48
N LYS A 5 10.56 -4.99 6.92
CA LYS A 5 10.58 -6.24 6.18
C LYS A 5 9.53 -6.23 5.08
N PRO A 6 9.67 -7.09 4.07
CA PRO A 6 8.63 -7.20 3.03
C PRO A 6 7.32 -7.72 3.64
N ALA A 7 6.22 -7.21 3.12
CA ALA A 7 4.88 -7.65 3.52
C ALA A 7 3.89 -7.47 2.38
N VAL A 8 2.82 -8.22 2.42
CA VAL A 8 1.78 -8.20 1.39
C VAL A 8 0.41 -8.18 2.06
N ALA A 9 -0.53 -7.47 1.45
CA ALA A 9 -1.92 -7.46 1.88
C ALA A 9 -2.84 -7.41 0.66
N GLY A 10 -3.98 -8.08 0.75
CA GLY A 10 -4.99 -8.07 -0.29
C GLY A 10 -4.89 -9.24 -1.26
N THR A 11 -5.62 -9.14 -2.38
CA THR A 11 -5.68 -10.17 -3.40
C THR A 11 -5.72 -9.57 -4.80
N VAL A 12 -5.64 -10.42 -5.82
CA VAL A 12 -5.78 -10.00 -7.23
C VAL A 12 -7.18 -10.32 -7.77
N GLU A 13 -8.14 -10.58 -6.91
CA GLU A 13 -9.51 -10.81 -7.30
C GLU A 13 -10.22 -9.51 -7.70
N SER A 14 -11.34 -9.64 -8.41
CA SER A 14 -12.14 -8.48 -8.82
C SER A 14 -12.54 -7.64 -7.61
N SER A 15 -12.50 -6.33 -7.77
CA SER A 15 -12.86 -5.33 -6.75
C SER A 15 -11.92 -5.31 -5.53
N ASP A 16 -10.74 -5.90 -5.67
CA ASP A 16 -9.73 -5.88 -4.61
C ASP A 16 -8.42 -5.30 -5.14
N ALA A 17 -7.43 -5.19 -4.28
CA ALA A 17 -6.09 -4.77 -4.62
C ALA A 17 -5.07 -5.57 -3.83
N LEU A 18 -3.96 -5.88 -4.47
CA LEU A 18 -2.82 -6.54 -3.83
C LEU A 18 -1.73 -5.49 -3.62
N VAL A 19 -1.33 -5.28 -2.39
CA VAL A 19 -0.30 -4.31 -2.02
C VAL A 19 0.89 -5.04 -1.44
N SER A 20 2.06 -4.82 -2.04
CA SER A 20 3.33 -5.38 -1.58
C SER A 20 4.23 -4.23 -1.18
N VAL A 21 4.84 -4.31 -0.02
CA VAL A 21 5.80 -3.31 0.46
C VAL A 21 7.11 -3.96 0.83
N GLU A 22 8.20 -3.21 0.69
CA GLU A 22 9.52 -3.62 1.16
C GLU A 22 10.32 -2.37 1.54
N PRO A 23 11.40 -2.51 2.32
CA PRO A 23 12.21 -1.35 2.72
C PRO A 23 12.73 -0.61 1.49
N GLY A 24 12.69 0.72 1.54
CA GLY A 24 13.16 1.57 0.47
C GLY A 24 14.52 2.21 0.77
N ASP A 25 14.94 3.07 -0.14
CA ASP A 25 16.25 3.73 -0.08
C ASP A 25 16.14 5.23 0.25
N GLY A 26 15.26 5.57 1.18
CA GLY A 26 15.10 6.95 1.62
C GLY A 26 14.03 7.72 0.86
N LYS A 27 13.29 7.07 -0.01
CA LYS A 27 12.21 7.70 -0.77
C LYS A 27 11.08 6.69 -0.99
N ILE A 28 9.94 7.20 -1.45
CA ILE A 28 8.80 6.35 -1.82
C ILE A 28 8.91 6.00 -3.29
N GLU A 29 8.96 4.72 -3.59
CA GLU A 29 8.96 4.21 -4.96
C GLU A 29 7.67 3.42 -5.16
N LEU A 30 6.74 4.01 -5.90
CA LEU A 30 5.43 3.41 -6.17
C LEU A 30 5.37 2.85 -7.58
N THR A 31 5.04 1.56 -7.67
CA THR A 31 4.72 0.91 -8.93
C THR A 31 3.25 0.57 -8.89
N LEU A 32 2.49 1.03 -9.86
CA LEU A 32 1.04 0.87 -9.90
C LEU A 32 0.63 0.19 -11.20
N THR A 33 -0.14 -0.89 -11.06
CA THR A 33 -0.78 -1.58 -12.17
C THR A 33 -2.27 -1.65 -11.85
N SER A 34 -3.13 -1.26 -12.79
CA SER A 34 -4.57 -1.26 -12.56
C SER A 34 -5.29 -1.63 -13.84
N SER A 35 -6.40 -2.38 -13.68
CA SER A 35 -7.30 -2.68 -14.79
C SER A 35 -8.06 -1.45 -15.27
N VAL A 36 -8.07 -0.36 -14.48
CA VAL A 36 -8.76 0.89 -14.80
C VAL A 36 -7.81 2.07 -14.85
N MET A 37 -6.56 1.82 -15.22
CA MET A 37 -5.48 2.80 -15.17
C MET A 37 -5.77 4.07 -15.96
N ASN A 38 -6.39 3.94 -17.14
CA ASN A 38 -6.69 5.09 -18.00
C ASN A 38 -7.68 6.07 -17.38
N GLN A 39 -8.56 5.61 -16.52
CA GLN A 39 -9.59 6.45 -15.90
C GLN A 39 -9.23 6.87 -14.49
N TYR A 40 -8.67 5.97 -13.70
CA TYR A 40 -8.53 6.17 -12.26
C TYR A 40 -7.10 6.06 -11.75
N GLY A 41 -6.12 5.92 -12.64
CA GLY A 41 -4.72 5.75 -12.22
C GLY A 41 -4.21 6.86 -11.31
N ARG A 42 -4.54 8.12 -11.62
CA ARG A 42 -4.13 9.27 -10.81
C ARG A 42 -4.77 9.20 -9.42
N GLN A 43 -6.07 8.91 -9.36
CA GLN A 43 -6.79 8.84 -8.09
C GLN A 43 -6.25 7.72 -7.21
N ILE A 44 -5.97 6.56 -7.80
CA ILE A 44 -5.40 5.43 -7.08
C ILE A 44 -4.04 5.81 -6.52
N ARG A 45 -3.19 6.43 -7.32
CA ARG A 45 -1.88 6.89 -6.92
C ARG A 45 -1.96 7.88 -5.76
N GLU A 46 -2.84 8.86 -5.86
CA GLU A 46 -3.04 9.86 -4.81
C GLU A 46 -3.51 9.20 -3.52
N THR A 47 -4.44 8.25 -3.60
CA THR A 47 -4.94 7.53 -2.43
C THR A 47 -3.82 6.78 -1.72
N VAL A 48 -2.98 6.09 -2.48
CA VAL A 48 -1.85 5.35 -1.91
C VAL A 48 -0.87 6.30 -1.23
N LEU A 49 -0.49 7.39 -1.92
CA LEU A 49 0.48 8.34 -1.40
C LEU A 49 -0.04 9.07 -0.16
N GLU A 50 -1.32 9.46 -0.16
CA GLU A 50 -1.94 10.06 1.03
C GLU A 50 -1.94 9.12 2.23
N THR A 51 -2.22 7.85 1.99
CA THR A 51 -2.23 6.85 3.06
C THR A 51 -0.84 6.68 3.65
N LEU A 52 0.19 6.61 2.81
CA LEU A 52 1.56 6.52 3.27
C LEU A 52 1.98 7.76 4.06
N GLU A 53 1.56 8.94 3.61
CA GLU A 53 1.86 10.19 4.31
C GLU A 53 1.19 10.20 5.69
N ARG A 54 -0.06 9.78 5.78
CA ARG A 54 -0.79 9.71 7.05
C ARG A 54 -0.12 8.75 8.03
N LEU A 55 0.45 7.67 7.52
CA LEU A 55 1.16 6.68 8.34
C LEU A 55 2.62 7.07 8.60
N ASP A 56 3.03 8.25 8.13
CA ASP A 56 4.39 8.76 8.28
C ASP A 56 5.44 7.78 7.72
N VAL A 57 5.14 7.22 6.56
CA VAL A 57 6.07 6.36 5.83
C VAL A 57 6.83 7.21 4.83
N LYS A 58 8.15 7.31 4.99
CA LYS A 58 9.00 8.17 4.15
C LYS A 58 9.91 7.40 3.22
N SER A 59 10.08 6.11 3.47
CA SER A 59 10.98 5.28 2.67
C SER A 59 10.33 3.91 2.49
N VAL A 60 9.95 3.58 1.27
CA VAL A 60 9.29 2.30 0.96
C VAL A 60 9.31 2.05 -0.54
N LYS A 61 9.46 0.79 -0.91
CA LYS A 61 9.17 0.33 -2.27
C LYS A 61 7.80 -0.35 -2.19
N ILE A 62 6.81 0.23 -2.84
CA ILE A 62 5.44 -0.27 -2.80
C ILE A 62 4.95 -0.58 -4.20
N ASN A 63 4.39 -1.78 -4.35
CA ASN A 63 3.80 -2.23 -5.59
C ASN A 63 2.31 -2.49 -5.35
N VAL A 64 1.47 -1.86 -6.15
CA VAL A 64 0.02 -1.99 -6.04
C VAL A 64 -0.52 -2.57 -7.34
N VAL A 65 -1.22 -3.70 -7.23
CA VAL A 65 -1.97 -4.29 -8.33
C VAL A 65 -3.44 -4.10 -8.02
N ASP A 66 -4.09 -3.16 -8.72
CA ASP A 66 -5.49 -2.81 -8.49
C ASP A 66 -6.40 -3.54 -9.48
N LYS A 67 -7.45 -4.13 -8.96
CA LYS A 67 -8.47 -4.83 -9.75
C LYS A 67 -9.84 -4.19 -9.58
N GLY A 68 -9.86 -2.86 -9.48
CA GLY A 68 -11.10 -2.11 -9.34
C GLY A 68 -11.55 -1.94 -7.89
N ALA A 69 -10.62 -1.88 -6.96
CA ALA A 69 -10.93 -1.68 -5.55
C ALA A 69 -11.52 -0.30 -5.29
N LEU A 70 -12.42 -0.21 -4.33
CA LEU A 70 -12.89 1.07 -3.81
C LEU A 70 -11.75 1.75 -3.04
N ASP A 71 -11.82 3.07 -2.92
CA ASP A 71 -10.80 3.84 -2.19
C ASP A 71 -10.59 3.32 -0.76
N CYS A 72 -11.69 3.02 -0.06
CA CYS A 72 -11.60 2.52 1.30
C CYS A 72 -10.91 1.14 1.37
N THR A 73 -11.16 0.28 0.38
CA THR A 73 -10.50 -1.02 0.31
C THR A 73 -9.02 -0.85 0.04
N LEU A 74 -8.68 0.03 -0.89
CA LEU A 74 -7.29 0.32 -1.22
C LEU A 74 -6.53 0.86 -0.02
N LYS A 75 -7.10 1.82 0.70
CA LYS A 75 -6.51 2.37 1.92
C LYS A 75 -6.28 1.27 2.97
N ALA A 76 -7.27 0.41 3.17
CA ALA A 76 -7.17 -0.67 4.13
C ALA A 76 -6.03 -1.64 3.78
N ARG A 77 -5.87 -1.95 2.49
CA ARG A 77 -4.79 -2.84 2.04
C ARG A 77 -3.42 -2.22 2.25
N VAL A 78 -3.26 -0.92 1.92
CA VAL A 78 -2.00 -0.21 2.14
C VAL A 78 -1.67 -0.18 3.63
N GLU A 79 -2.63 0.18 4.47
CA GLU A 79 -2.43 0.21 5.92
C GLU A 79 -2.03 -1.17 6.45
N CYS A 80 -2.73 -2.21 6.02
CA CYS A 80 -2.43 -3.57 6.45
C CYS A 80 -1.01 -4.00 6.05
N ALA A 81 -0.61 -3.72 4.81
CA ALA A 81 0.74 -4.06 4.34
C ALA A 81 1.80 -3.32 5.15
N VAL A 82 1.59 -2.03 5.40
CA VAL A 82 2.52 -1.22 6.19
C VAL A 82 2.63 -1.74 7.61
N PHE A 83 1.52 -2.03 8.27
CA PHE A 83 1.55 -2.57 9.64
C PHE A 83 2.23 -3.93 9.68
N ARG A 84 2.01 -4.78 8.71
CA ARG A 84 2.67 -6.08 8.65
C ARG A 84 4.18 -5.95 8.41
N SER A 85 4.60 -4.94 7.67
CA SER A 85 6.00 -4.71 7.33
C SER A 85 6.80 -4.04 8.44
N SER A 86 6.12 -3.36 9.37
CA SER A 86 6.74 -2.76 10.53
C SER A 86 6.48 -3.65 11.73
N ASP A 87 7.36 -3.65 12.71
CA ASP A 87 7.13 -4.47 13.92
C ASP A 87 6.16 -3.80 14.90
N ALA A 88 5.67 -2.61 14.57
CA ALA A 88 4.77 -1.88 15.45
C ALA A 88 3.46 -2.62 15.69
N SER A 89 2.92 -3.29 14.67
CA SER A 89 1.65 -4.00 14.81
C SER A 89 1.74 -5.17 15.79
N GLU A 90 2.87 -5.85 15.83
CA GLU A 90 3.07 -6.97 16.74
C GLU A 90 3.11 -6.51 18.20
N LYS A 91 3.65 -5.32 18.42
CA LYS A 91 3.78 -4.77 19.77
C LYS A 91 2.47 -4.21 20.29
N ASN A 92 1.56 -3.86 19.39
CA ASN A 92 0.29 -3.21 19.73
C ASN A 92 -0.90 -4.14 19.73
N ILE A 93 -0.70 -5.41 19.42
CA ILE A 93 -1.75 -6.40 19.46
C ILE A 93 -1.99 -6.77 20.92
N PRO A 94 -3.20 -6.54 21.42
CA PRO A 94 -3.54 -6.86 22.82
C PRO A 94 -3.45 -8.35 23.11
#